data_07fae7e4c155d22847bbc41197a00153
#
_entry.id   07fae7e4c155d22847bbc41197a00153
#
_cell.length_a   1.000
_cell.length_b   1.000
_cell.length_c   1.000
_cell.angle_alpha   90.00
_cell.angle_beta   90.00
_cell.angle_gamma   90.00
#
_symmetry.space_group_name_H-M   'P 1'
#
loop_
_entity.id
_entity.type
_entity.pdbx_description
1 polymer ?
#
loop_
_entity_poly.entity_id
_entity_poly.type
_entity_poly.pdbx_seq_one_letter_code
_entity_poly.pdbx_strand_id
1 'polypeptide(L)'
;MTDDFDRALLDLLQQDGLATADQLAAQVPLSPSAIARRVRRLRAEGSIAATRAVLGEALLGRRLRALVTVQLHDHAPAAGLAALRAHLIAMPEVQLCLEVSGPGDLMLLVSVADMPAFNDFADAHLAGNPVVRRYETAFVKKALKFTTAAPLAG
;
A
#
# COMPACT_ATOMS: atom_id res chain seq x y z
N MET A 1 -15.59 -13.72 12.43
CA MET A 1 -15.40 -14.73 11.37
C MET A 1 -16.17 -14.26 10.15
N THR A 2 -15.52 -14.16 9.01
CA THR A 2 -16.08 -13.61 7.76
C THR A 2 -16.78 -14.75 7.00
N ASP A 3 -18.07 -14.61 6.73
CA ASP A 3 -18.84 -15.57 5.92
C ASP A 3 -18.76 -15.25 4.42
N ASP A 4 -19.39 -16.07 3.57
CA ASP A 4 -19.34 -15.89 2.11
C ASP A 4 -20.01 -14.59 1.64
N PHE A 5 -21.07 -14.15 2.34
CA PHE A 5 -21.68 -12.85 2.06
C PHE A 5 -20.74 -11.69 2.41
N ASP A 6 -20.00 -11.81 3.50
CA ASP A 6 -19.01 -10.80 3.88
C ASP A 6 -17.89 -10.73 2.84
N ARG A 7 -17.40 -11.88 2.34
CA ARG A 7 -16.38 -11.94 1.26
C ARG A 7 -16.89 -11.27 -0.01
N ALA A 8 -18.11 -11.62 -0.45
CA ALA A 8 -18.72 -11.00 -1.63
C ALA A 8 -18.87 -9.47 -1.47
N LEU A 9 -19.30 -8.99 -0.30
CA LEU A 9 -19.38 -7.56 -0.03
C LEU A 9 -18.01 -6.89 -0.03
N LEU A 10 -16.98 -7.52 0.53
CA LEU A 10 -15.62 -7.00 0.54
C LEU A 10 -15.03 -6.94 -0.87
N ASP A 11 -15.27 -7.95 -1.72
CA ASP A 11 -14.82 -7.95 -3.11
C ASP A 11 -15.46 -6.82 -3.93
N LEU A 12 -16.76 -6.57 -3.73
CA LEU A 12 -17.46 -5.45 -4.36
C LEU A 12 -16.96 -4.09 -3.86
N LEU A 13 -16.76 -3.96 -2.56
CA LEU A 13 -16.25 -2.71 -1.94
C LEU A 13 -14.80 -2.41 -2.30
N GLN A 14 -14.00 -3.41 -2.68
CA GLN A 14 -12.67 -3.19 -3.25
C GLN A 14 -12.73 -2.60 -4.67
N GLN A 15 -13.82 -2.81 -5.41
CA GLN A 15 -14.04 -2.25 -6.75
C GLN A 15 -14.64 -0.84 -6.66
N ASP A 16 -15.64 -0.66 -5.78
CA ASP A 16 -16.25 0.64 -5.49
C ASP A 16 -16.48 0.79 -3.98
N GLY A 17 -15.55 1.47 -3.32
CA GLY A 17 -15.60 1.71 -1.87
C GLY A 17 -16.74 2.65 -1.43
N LEU A 18 -17.41 3.32 -2.37
CA LEU A 18 -18.55 4.22 -2.14
C LEU A 18 -19.89 3.58 -2.48
N ALA A 19 -19.91 2.33 -2.96
CA ALA A 19 -21.15 1.63 -3.30
C ALA A 19 -22.14 1.66 -2.13
N THR A 20 -23.37 2.04 -2.42
CA THR A 20 -24.46 2.10 -1.43
C THR A 20 -24.98 0.69 -1.12
N ALA A 21 -25.67 0.55 0.00
CA ALA A 21 -26.29 -0.73 0.37
C ALA A 21 -27.31 -1.21 -0.68
N ASP A 22 -28.02 -0.30 -1.34
CA ASP A 22 -28.95 -0.61 -2.42
C ASP A 22 -28.23 -1.13 -3.68
N GLN A 23 -27.11 -0.52 -4.06
CA GLN A 23 -26.28 -0.98 -5.17
C GLN A 23 -25.66 -2.35 -4.89
N LEU A 24 -25.24 -2.60 -3.66
CA LEU A 24 -24.69 -3.89 -3.26
C LEU A 24 -25.79 -4.98 -3.21
N ALA A 25 -27.02 -4.63 -2.83
CA ALA A 25 -28.17 -5.54 -2.81
C ALA A 25 -28.58 -6.05 -4.20
N ALA A 26 -28.23 -5.32 -5.25
CA ALA A 26 -28.41 -5.78 -6.62
C ALA A 26 -27.46 -6.94 -7.01
N GLN A 27 -26.40 -7.17 -6.26
CA GLN A 27 -25.36 -8.16 -6.56
C GLN A 27 -25.23 -9.26 -5.49
N VAL A 28 -25.72 -8.99 -4.27
CA VAL A 28 -25.67 -9.94 -3.15
C VAL A 28 -27.11 -10.16 -2.65
N PRO A 29 -27.57 -11.42 -2.46
CA PRO A 29 -28.95 -11.74 -2.09
C PRO A 29 -29.22 -11.45 -0.60
N LEU A 30 -29.10 -10.18 -0.23
CA LEU A 30 -29.36 -9.63 1.10
C LEU A 30 -30.14 -8.32 0.99
N SER A 31 -30.95 -8.01 2.03
CA SER A 31 -31.60 -6.70 2.08
C SER A 31 -30.58 -5.56 2.30
N PRO A 32 -30.85 -4.34 1.81
CA PRO A 32 -29.98 -3.19 2.03
C PRO A 32 -29.67 -2.93 3.51
N SER A 33 -30.65 -3.12 4.39
CA SER A 33 -30.47 -2.97 5.84
C SER A 33 -29.51 -4.03 6.43
N ALA A 34 -29.58 -5.28 5.94
CA ALA A 34 -28.66 -6.34 6.34
C ALA A 34 -27.23 -6.04 5.85
N ILE A 35 -27.10 -5.57 4.61
CA ILE A 35 -25.81 -5.14 4.03
C ILE A 35 -25.22 -3.99 4.84
N ALA A 36 -25.98 -2.93 5.09
CA ALA A 36 -25.50 -1.77 5.85
C ALA A 36 -25.00 -2.17 7.26
N ARG A 37 -25.69 -3.10 7.93
CA ARG A 37 -25.27 -3.63 9.24
C ARG A 37 -23.96 -4.41 9.13
N ARG A 38 -23.80 -5.28 8.10
CA ARG A 38 -22.59 -6.06 7.86
C ARG A 38 -21.38 -5.16 7.54
N VAL A 39 -21.54 -4.20 6.64
CA VAL A 39 -20.47 -3.25 6.27
C VAL A 39 -20.03 -2.44 7.49
N ARG A 40 -20.97 -2.00 8.34
CA ARG A 40 -20.63 -1.31 9.58
C ARG A 40 -19.83 -2.20 10.53
N ARG A 41 -20.21 -3.46 10.68
CA ARG A 41 -19.47 -4.44 11.48
C ARG A 41 -18.08 -4.67 10.93
N LEU A 42 -17.92 -4.91 9.61
CA LEU A 42 -16.63 -5.15 8.95
C LEU A 42 -15.66 -3.95 9.12
N ARG A 43 -16.20 -2.72 9.14
CA ARG A 43 -15.42 -1.52 9.48
C ARG A 43 -15.02 -1.50 10.96
N ALA A 44 -15.93 -1.81 11.85
CA ALA A 44 -15.66 -1.82 13.30
C ALA A 44 -14.66 -2.90 13.71
N GLU A 45 -14.67 -4.05 13.03
CA GLU A 45 -13.73 -5.17 13.25
C GLU A 45 -12.38 -4.97 12.53
N GLY A 46 -12.21 -3.89 11.75
CA GLY A 46 -10.98 -3.61 11.00
C GLY A 46 -10.80 -4.42 9.72
N SER A 47 -11.77 -5.25 9.31
CA SER A 47 -11.74 -5.95 8.02
C SER A 47 -11.74 -4.97 6.83
N ILE A 48 -12.35 -3.80 7.00
CA ILE A 48 -12.19 -2.64 6.13
C ILE A 48 -11.37 -1.60 6.89
N ALA A 49 -10.08 -1.54 6.63
CA ALA A 49 -9.17 -0.66 7.32
C ALA A 49 -9.37 0.83 6.96
N ALA A 50 -9.69 1.11 5.69
CA ALA A 50 -9.94 2.46 5.19
C ALA A 50 -10.68 2.44 3.86
N THR A 51 -11.38 3.54 3.55
CA THR A 51 -11.84 3.86 2.19
C THR A 51 -11.09 5.10 1.73
N ARG A 52 -10.39 5.01 0.60
CA ARG A 52 -9.53 6.09 0.08
C ARG A 52 -9.88 6.42 -1.36
N ALA A 53 -9.73 7.69 -1.73
CA ALA A 53 -9.78 8.08 -3.13
C ALA A 53 -8.53 7.56 -3.85
N VAL A 54 -8.72 6.97 -5.03
CA VAL A 54 -7.63 6.60 -5.93
C VAL A 54 -7.48 7.73 -6.94
N LEU A 55 -6.29 8.33 -6.98
CA LEU A 55 -6.01 9.44 -7.89
C LEU A 55 -5.84 8.92 -9.32
N GLY A 56 -6.38 9.66 -10.27
CA GLY A 56 -6.23 9.35 -11.70
C GLY A 56 -4.79 9.50 -12.19
N GLU A 57 -4.42 8.71 -13.21
CA GLU A 57 -3.06 8.67 -13.77
C GLU A 57 -2.61 10.04 -14.32
N ALA A 58 -3.55 10.91 -14.74
CA ALA A 58 -3.23 12.28 -15.16
C ALA A 58 -2.52 13.11 -14.07
N LEU A 59 -2.79 12.82 -12.79
CA LEU A 59 -2.12 13.44 -11.66
C LEU A 59 -0.88 12.65 -11.25
N LEU A 60 -0.99 11.32 -11.17
CA LEU A 60 0.10 10.44 -10.73
C LEU A 60 1.23 10.34 -11.76
N GLY A 61 0.92 10.37 -13.05
CA GLY A 61 1.89 10.29 -14.14
C GLY A 61 2.85 11.48 -14.24
N ARG A 62 2.57 12.56 -13.50
CA ARG A 62 3.50 13.70 -13.38
C ARG A 62 4.54 13.53 -12.28
N ARG A 63 4.39 12.51 -11.45
CA ARG A 63 5.33 12.23 -10.36
C ARG A 63 6.34 11.16 -10.79
N LEU A 64 7.58 11.33 -10.36
CA LEU A 64 8.59 10.29 -10.48
C LEU A 64 8.30 9.19 -9.46
N ARG A 65 8.13 7.97 -9.94
CA ARG A 65 7.96 6.79 -9.08
C ARG A 65 9.16 5.87 -9.23
N ALA A 66 9.67 5.39 -8.11
CA ALA A 66 10.83 4.50 -8.05
C ALA A 66 10.53 3.28 -7.17
N LEU A 67 10.88 2.10 -7.68
CA LEU A 67 11.00 0.90 -6.85
C LEU A 67 12.43 0.88 -6.32
N VAL A 68 12.58 0.85 -5.00
CA VAL A 68 13.87 0.85 -4.33
C VAL A 68 13.99 -0.44 -3.53
N THR A 69 14.99 -1.25 -3.88
CA THR A 69 15.37 -2.44 -3.12
C THR A 69 16.49 -2.06 -2.18
N VAL A 70 16.29 -2.21 -0.88
CA VAL A 70 17.26 -1.87 0.16
C VAL A 70 17.86 -3.16 0.73
N GLN A 71 19.17 -3.22 0.82
CA GLN A 71 19.91 -4.25 1.55
C GLN A 71 20.45 -3.67 2.85
N LEU A 72 20.25 -4.39 3.93
CA LEU A 72 20.70 -4.02 5.26
C LEU A 72 22.03 -4.69 5.58
N HIS A 73 22.74 -4.18 6.58
CA HIS A 73 23.92 -4.89 7.09
C HIS A 73 23.50 -6.11 7.92
N ASP A 74 24.16 -7.25 7.73
CA ASP A 74 23.85 -8.54 8.39
C ASP A 74 23.87 -8.44 9.93
N HIS A 75 24.67 -7.53 10.48
CA HIS A 75 24.81 -7.32 11.92
C HIS A 75 24.28 -5.94 12.36
N ALA A 76 23.36 -5.35 11.60
CA ALA A 76 22.77 -4.07 11.99
C ALA A 76 22.05 -4.19 13.34
N PRO A 77 22.23 -3.22 14.26
CA PRO A 77 21.55 -3.22 15.54
C PRO A 77 20.03 -3.24 15.38
N ALA A 78 19.33 -4.10 16.12
CA ALA A 78 17.88 -4.23 16.05
C ALA A 78 17.14 -2.88 16.26
N ALA A 79 17.65 -2.04 17.16
CA ALA A 79 17.11 -0.70 17.38
C ALA A 79 17.23 0.20 16.15
N GLY A 80 18.36 0.13 15.41
CA GLY A 80 18.57 0.88 14.18
C GLY A 80 17.64 0.42 13.05
N LEU A 81 17.42 -0.89 12.93
CA LEU A 81 16.47 -1.48 11.97
C LEU A 81 15.04 -1.03 12.27
N ALA A 82 14.63 -1.08 13.54
CA ALA A 82 13.31 -0.63 13.96
C ALA A 82 13.12 0.87 13.69
N ALA A 83 14.14 1.69 13.95
CA ALA A 83 14.11 3.13 13.69
C ALA A 83 13.99 3.43 12.19
N LEU A 84 14.77 2.74 11.34
CA LEU A 84 14.68 2.90 9.87
C LEU A 84 13.28 2.53 9.37
N ARG A 85 12.73 1.38 9.78
CA ARG A 85 11.38 0.95 9.39
C ARG A 85 10.32 1.98 9.80
N ALA A 86 10.33 2.40 11.06
CA ALA A 86 9.38 3.40 11.55
C ALA A 86 9.49 4.72 10.78
N HIS A 87 10.71 5.15 10.47
CA HIS A 87 10.97 6.36 9.70
C HIS A 87 10.40 6.26 8.28
N LEU A 88 10.74 5.19 7.54
CA LEU A 88 10.28 4.98 6.17
C LEU A 88 8.75 4.87 6.07
N ILE A 89 8.10 4.18 7.03
CA ILE A 89 6.63 4.04 7.06
C ILE A 89 5.93 5.39 7.31
N ALA A 90 6.57 6.31 8.06
CA ALA A 90 5.99 7.61 8.36
C ALA A 90 6.12 8.63 7.21
N MET A 91 6.93 8.34 6.18
CA MET A 91 7.20 9.28 5.09
C MET A 91 6.06 9.29 4.06
N PRO A 92 5.51 10.45 3.69
CA PRO A 92 4.44 10.55 2.70
C PRO A 92 4.90 10.18 1.27
N GLU A 93 6.19 10.27 0.97
CA GLU A 93 6.79 9.86 -0.29
C GLU A 93 6.80 8.34 -0.46
N VAL A 94 6.81 7.58 0.63
CA VAL A 94 6.83 6.12 0.64
C VAL A 94 5.40 5.60 0.57
N GLN A 95 5.00 5.16 -0.62
CA GLN A 95 3.67 4.59 -0.88
C GLN A 95 3.55 3.12 -0.47
N LEU A 96 4.68 2.39 -0.48
CA LEU A 96 4.79 0.98 -0.14
C LEU A 96 6.11 0.76 0.58
N CYS A 97 6.09 0.00 1.68
CA CYS A 97 7.27 -0.48 2.38
C CYS A 97 7.02 -1.93 2.77
N LEU A 98 7.72 -2.84 2.14
CA LEU A 98 7.61 -4.28 2.39
C LEU A 98 8.94 -4.83 2.89
N GLU A 99 8.89 -5.70 3.87
CA GLU A 99 9.98 -6.59 4.22
C GLU A 99 9.86 -7.84 3.33
N VAL A 100 10.93 -8.19 2.64
CA VAL A 100 10.91 -9.24 1.62
C VAL A 100 12.01 -10.28 1.87
N SER A 101 11.77 -11.50 1.42
CA SER A 101 12.79 -12.53 1.38
C SER A 101 13.34 -12.63 -0.04
N GLY A 102 14.65 -12.45 -0.23
CA GLY A 102 15.27 -12.47 -1.55
C GLY A 102 16.57 -11.67 -1.60
N PRO A 103 16.91 -11.05 -2.73
CA PRO A 103 18.17 -10.32 -2.88
C PRO A 103 18.22 -8.98 -2.11
N GLY A 104 17.10 -8.55 -1.55
CA GLY A 104 16.99 -7.37 -0.68
C GLY A 104 16.22 -7.70 0.58
N ASP A 105 16.28 -6.79 1.55
CA ASP A 105 15.58 -6.90 2.83
C ASP A 105 14.29 -6.08 2.86
N LEU A 106 14.32 -4.88 2.22
CA LEU A 106 13.14 -4.02 2.09
C LEU A 106 12.91 -3.67 0.62
N MET A 107 11.64 -3.57 0.25
CA MET A 107 11.22 -3.03 -1.04
C MET A 107 10.31 -1.84 -0.80
N LEU A 108 10.64 -0.71 -1.42
CA LEU A 108 9.89 0.53 -1.31
C LEU A 108 9.31 0.92 -2.68
N LEU A 109 8.12 1.50 -2.68
CA LEU A 109 7.65 2.34 -3.78
C LEU A 109 7.68 3.79 -3.31
N VAL A 110 8.56 4.57 -3.89
CA VAL A 110 8.75 5.99 -3.58
C VAL A 110 8.13 6.83 -4.68
N SER A 111 7.38 7.88 -4.31
CA SER A 111 6.74 8.82 -5.23
C SER A 111 7.12 10.25 -4.88
N VAL A 112 7.89 10.87 -5.72
CA VAL A 112 8.44 12.23 -5.55
C VAL A 112 8.09 13.12 -6.74
N ALA A 113 8.41 14.42 -6.66
CA ALA A 113 8.09 15.35 -7.74
C ALA A 113 8.92 15.06 -9.01
N ASP A 114 10.23 14.86 -8.86
CA ASP A 114 11.19 14.75 -9.95
C ASP A 114 12.48 14.03 -9.48
N MET A 115 13.50 13.99 -10.34
CA MET A 115 14.77 13.34 -10.05
C MET A 115 15.58 14.06 -8.95
N PRO A 116 15.69 15.39 -8.90
CA PRO A 116 16.30 16.09 -7.77
C PRO A 116 15.67 15.69 -6.43
N ALA A 117 14.33 15.70 -6.33
CA ALA A 117 13.64 15.29 -5.13
C ALA A 117 13.87 13.81 -4.76
N PHE A 118 14.08 12.92 -5.76
CA PHE A 118 14.49 11.55 -5.50
C PHE A 118 15.90 11.45 -4.94
N ASN A 119 16.84 12.19 -5.48
CA ASN A 119 18.22 12.23 -4.99
C ASN A 119 18.26 12.72 -3.55
N ASP A 120 17.57 13.82 -3.25
CA ASP A 120 17.47 14.36 -1.88
C ASP A 120 16.88 13.30 -0.91
N PHE A 121 15.81 12.60 -1.33
CA PHE A 121 15.24 11.51 -0.57
C PHE A 121 16.25 10.39 -0.31
N ALA A 122 16.93 9.92 -1.36
CA ALA A 122 17.87 8.81 -1.26
C ALA A 122 19.08 9.16 -0.39
N ASP A 123 19.63 10.36 -0.55
CA ASP A 123 20.78 10.84 0.23
C ASP A 123 20.43 11.02 1.70
N ALA A 124 19.27 11.60 1.99
CA ALA A 124 18.85 11.87 3.37
C ALA A 124 18.45 10.59 4.14
N HIS A 125 17.91 9.58 3.47
CA HIS A 125 17.23 8.48 4.16
C HIS A 125 17.85 7.10 3.92
N LEU A 126 18.60 6.92 2.84
CA LEU A 126 19.18 5.64 2.46
C LEU A 126 20.72 5.67 2.45
N ALA A 127 21.33 6.55 1.66
CA ALA A 127 22.78 6.55 1.44
C ALA A 127 23.58 6.82 2.74
N GLY A 128 23.10 7.70 3.60
CA GLY A 128 23.76 8.04 4.87
C GLY A 128 23.33 7.18 6.06
N ASN A 129 22.44 6.22 5.88
CA ASN A 129 21.88 5.46 7.00
C ASN A 129 22.80 4.31 7.42
N PRO A 130 23.27 4.24 8.68
CA PRO A 130 24.26 3.26 9.13
C PRO A 130 23.81 1.81 9.09
N VAL A 131 22.50 1.54 8.97
CA VAL A 131 21.99 0.17 8.85
C VAL A 131 21.77 -0.25 7.39
N VAL A 132 21.81 0.69 6.44
CA VAL A 132 21.67 0.41 5.02
C VAL A 132 23.06 0.10 4.44
N ARG A 133 23.20 -1.10 3.90
CA ARG A 133 24.43 -1.55 3.22
C ARG A 133 24.50 -0.98 1.81
N ARG A 134 23.39 -1.10 1.07
CA ARG A 134 23.22 -0.54 -0.29
C ARG A 134 21.73 -0.48 -0.65
N TYR A 135 21.43 0.27 -1.68
CA TYR A 135 20.11 0.24 -2.32
C TYR A 135 20.25 0.24 -3.84
N GLU A 136 19.24 -0.31 -4.50
CA GLU A 136 19.11 -0.33 -5.96
C GLU A 136 17.79 0.30 -6.34
N THR A 137 17.78 1.10 -7.41
CA THR A 137 16.61 1.86 -7.83
C THR A 137 16.21 1.50 -9.26
N ALA A 138 14.92 1.20 -9.44
CA ALA A 138 14.30 1.06 -10.75
C ALA A 138 13.19 2.11 -10.91
N PHE A 139 13.36 3.04 -11.86
CA PHE A 139 12.33 4.05 -12.13
C PHE A 139 11.16 3.48 -12.92
N VAL A 140 9.94 3.76 -12.48
CA VAL A 140 8.71 3.31 -13.12
C VAL A 140 8.48 4.12 -14.38
N LYS A 141 8.62 3.50 -15.54
CA LYS A 141 8.33 4.13 -16.84
C LYS A 141 6.81 4.27 -17.08
N LYS A 142 6.05 3.23 -16.69
CA LYS A 142 4.58 3.17 -16.85
C LYS A 142 4.02 2.16 -15.88
N ALA A 143 3.00 2.52 -15.12
CA ALA A 143 2.20 1.57 -14.37
C ALA A 143 1.19 0.91 -15.30
N LEU A 144 1.29 -0.39 -15.50
CA LEU A 144 0.32 -1.15 -16.31
C LEU A 144 -0.88 -1.57 -15.45
N LYS A 145 -0.63 -1.86 -14.16
CA LYS A 145 -1.65 -2.12 -13.16
C LYS A 145 -1.09 -1.68 -11.80
N PHE A 146 -1.88 -0.93 -11.05
CA PHE A 146 -1.56 -0.54 -9.68
C PHE A 146 -2.84 -0.57 -8.85
N THR A 147 -2.96 -1.56 -7.97
CA THR A 147 -4.12 -1.75 -7.11
C THR A 147 -3.70 -2.44 -5.82
N THR A 148 -4.40 -2.13 -4.74
CA THR A 148 -4.30 -2.83 -3.46
C THR A 148 -5.41 -3.87 -3.29
N ALA A 149 -6.30 -4.00 -4.27
CA ALA A 149 -7.36 -5.00 -4.23
C ALA A 149 -6.78 -6.42 -4.32
N ALA A 150 -7.23 -7.29 -3.43
CA ALA A 150 -6.85 -8.70 -3.38
C ALA A 150 -8.11 -9.57 -3.45
N PRO A 151 -8.17 -10.62 -4.30
CA PRO A 151 -9.30 -11.52 -4.32
C PRO A 151 -9.42 -12.25 -2.98
N LEU A 152 -10.63 -12.26 -2.41
CA LEU A 152 -10.92 -12.95 -1.15
C LEU A 152 -11.58 -14.31 -1.37
N ALA A 153 -12.07 -14.56 -2.58
CA ALA A 153 -12.56 -15.87 -3.00
C ALA A 153 -11.37 -16.76 -3.41
N GLY A 154 -11.18 -17.85 -2.73
CA GLY A 154 -10.28 -18.94 -3.04
C GLY A 154 -11.06 -20.23 -2.90
#